data_8df86633d39722ae2e4bf13a0e16bb2c
#
_entry.id   8df86633d39722ae2e4bf13a0e16bb2c
#
_cell.length_a   1.000
_cell.length_b   1.000
_cell.length_c   1.000
_cell.angle_alpha   90.00
_cell.angle_beta   90.00
_cell.angle_gamma   90.00
#
_symmetry.space_group_name_H-M   'P 1'
#
loop_
_entity.id
_entity.type
_entity.pdbx_description
1 polymer ?
#
loop_
_entity_poly.entity_id
_entity_poly.type
_entity_poly.pdbx_seq_one_letter_code
_entity_poly.pdbx_strand_id
1 'polypeptide(L)'
;HIHDRRQRQMCIRDSSKEYWSSMAELGWLGLAFSEEDGGFGGNQIDTLVLMEQFGKGLVLEPFLANVVLGGGSIKRGASQEIKDSIIPSLIDGSLQITLAYAEEQSRFDIEDIATAAREENDGFIINGKKSMVLNAESADKIVVVARTSGSQVDEEGISLFVVDADAEGIERENFPTVDGLRASEIIFKDVKVTSTSLIGEKDKGFSILQAVVNDAILALAAEAVGAMEVLYKDTVEYTQQREQFDHPLSDFQVLQHRMVDMFMEYEQCKSLLFRATMETVQDPSLSQRTVSYTHLT
;
A
#
# COMPACT_ATOMS: atom_id res chain seq x y z
N HIS A 1 -5.32 19.67 -29.46
CA HIS A 1 -5.96 19.26 -28.19
C HIS A 1 -6.08 17.73 -27.99
N ILE A 2 -6.24 16.91 -29.07
CA ILE A 2 -6.32 15.43 -28.97
C ILE A 2 -4.91 14.82 -28.82
N HIS A 3 -3.89 15.44 -29.40
CA HIS A 3 -2.49 15.00 -29.28
C HIS A 3 -1.96 15.20 -27.86
N ASP A 4 -2.34 16.28 -27.21
CA ASP A 4 -1.94 16.63 -25.84
C ASP A 4 -2.54 15.66 -24.79
N ARG A 5 -3.78 15.20 -24.99
CA ARG A 5 -4.40 14.17 -24.14
C ARG A 5 -3.74 12.80 -24.26
N ARG A 6 -3.27 12.40 -25.47
CA ARG A 6 -2.53 11.13 -25.66
C ARG A 6 -1.14 11.18 -25.05
N GLN A 7 -0.46 12.34 -25.11
CA GLN A 7 0.82 12.52 -24.44
C GLN A 7 0.67 12.51 -22.90
N ARG A 8 -0.36 13.16 -22.36
CA ARG A 8 -0.64 13.08 -20.91
C ARG A 8 -0.99 11.66 -20.45
N GLN A 9 -1.78 10.90 -21.22
CA GLN A 9 -2.06 9.50 -20.92
C GLN A 9 -0.82 8.60 -21.04
N MET A 10 0.15 8.93 -21.89
CA MET A 10 1.41 8.20 -22.00
C MET A 10 2.39 8.55 -20.87
N CYS A 11 2.36 9.79 -20.37
CA CYS A 11 3.18 10.23 -19.23
C CYS A 11 2.62 9.82 -17.85
N ILE A 12 1.34 9.48 -17.76
CA ILE A 12 0.67 9.04 -16.51
C ILE A 12 0.83 7.52 -16.29
N ARG A 13 1.39 6.77 -17.25
CA ARG A 13 1.40 5.30 -17.20
C ARG A 13 2.56 4.66 -16.46
N ASP A 14 3.62 5.40 -16.18
CA ASP A 14 4.80 4.85 -15.50
C ASP A 14 5.19 5.77 -14.35
N SER A 15 5.40 5.19 -13.16
CA SER A 15 6.02 5.90 -12.04
C SER A 15 7.34 6.49 -12.50
N SER A 16 7.55 7.79 -12.25
CA SER A 16 8.75 8.49 -12.70
C SER A 16 9.92 8.15 -11.76
N LYS A 17 10.99 7.58 -12.32
CA LYS A 17 12.23 7.38 -11.55
C LYS A 17 12.78 8.68 -10.98
N GLU A 18 12.56 9.80 -11.67
CA GLU A 18 12.97 11.14 -11.23
C GLU A 18 12.16 11.58 -9.99
N TYR A 19 10.84 11.38 -10.00
CA TYR A 19 10.01 11.70 -8.82
C TYR A 19 10.30 10.77 -7.66
N TRP A 20 10.53 9.48 -7.92
CA TRP A 20 10.94 8.53 -6.89
C TRP A 20 12.25 8.93 -6.22
N SER A 21 13.28 9.30 -7.01
CA SER A 21 14.54 9.83 -6.48
C SER A 21 14.33 11.11 -5.69
N SER A 22 13.46 12.02 -6.17
CA SER A 22 13.14 13.26 -5.43
C SER A 22 12.45 12.98 -4.10
N MET A 23 11.58 11.95 -4.01
CA MET A 23 10.97 11.53 -2.75
C MET A 23 12.02 10.99 -1.77
N ALA A 24 13.02 10.25 -2.26
CA ALA A 24 14.14 9.78 -1.46
C ALA A 24 14.98 10.95 -0.94
N GLU A 25 15.36 11.89 -1.81
CA GLU A 25 16.14 13.10 -1.46
C GLU A 25 15.41 13.98 -0.43
N LEU A 26 14.07 14.08 -0.51
CA LEU A 26 13.24 14.79 0.46
C LEU A 26 13.03 13.99 1.77
N GLY A 27 13.52 12.76 1.85
CA GLY A 27 13.42 11.91 3.02
C GLY A 27 12.04 11.25 3.22
N TRP A 28 11.12 11.38 2.25
CA TRP A 28 9.76 10.83 2.40
C TRP A 28 9.75 9.31 2.53
N LEU A 29 10.67 8.62 1.84
CA LEU A 29 10.77 7.15 1.91
C LEU A 29 11.25 6.68 3.27
N GLY A 30 12.02 7.51 4.00
CA GLY A 30 12.54 7.22 5.33
C GLY A 30 11.60 7.62 6.48
N LEU A 31 10.47 8.30 6.18
CA LEU A 31 9.63 8.94 7.19
C LEU A 31 9.16 7.98 8.28
N ALA A 32 8.70 6.79 7.92
CA ALA A 32 8.11 5.81 8.83
C ALA A 32 9.13 4.89 9.52
N PHE A 33 10.41 4.91 9.14
CA PHE A 33 11.45 4.06 9.74
C PHE A 33 12.08 4.73 10.95
N SER A 34 12.61 3.92 11.89
CA SER A 34 13.25 4.43 13.10
C SER A 34 14.53 5.19 12.79
N GLU A 35 14.95 6.08 13.71
CA GLU A 35 16.23 6.78 13.59
C GLU A 35 17.41 5.80 13.63
N GLU A 36 17.28 4.69 14.38
CA GLU A 36 18.28 3.61 14.45
C GLU A 36 18.48 2.91 13.10
N ASP A 37 17.39 2.80 12.31
CA ASP A 37 17.40 2.22 10.97
C ASP A 37 17.73 3.27 9.87
N GLY A 38 18.05 4.51 10.26
CA GLY A 38 18.38 5.62 9.34
C GLY A 38 17.18 6.44 8.86
N GLY A 39 15.99 6.22 9.42
CA GLY A 39 14.77 6.98 9.13
C GLY A 39 14.56 8.19 10.04
N PHE A 40 13.35 8.71 10.08
CA PHE A 40 12.98 9.90 10.85
C PHE A 40 12.13 9.60 12.10
N GLY A 41 11.84 8.33 12.40
CA GLY A 41 11.04 7.93 13.56
C GLY A 41 9.57 8.33 13.49
N GLY A 42 9.06 8.64 12.31
CA GLY A 42 7.66 9.00 12.11
C GLY A 42 6.69 7.85 12.37
N ASN A 43 5.43 8.21 12.55
CA ASN A 43 4.35 7.28 12.87
C ASN A 43 3.22 7.34 11.82
N GLN A 44 2.06 6.73 12.14
CA GLN A 44 0.90 6.69 11.24
C GLN A 44 0.33 8.08 10.93
N ILE A 45 0.46 9.06 11.84
CA ILE A 45 0.00 10.44 11.59
C ILE A 45 0.84 11.09 10.49
N ASP A 46 2.17 10.90 10.52
CA ASP A 46 3.06 11.45 9.51
C ASP A 46 2.78 10.82 8.13
N THR A 47 2.56 9.50 8.11
CA THR A 47 2.16 8.78 6.89
C THR A 47 0.82 9.28 6.36
N LEU A 48 -0.18 9.50 7.25
CA LEU A 48 -1.49 10.06 6.88
C LEU A 48 -1.35 11.42 6.19
N VAL A 49 -0.59 12.34 6.79
CA VAL A 49 -0.38 13.68 6.24
C VAL A 49 0.23 13.61 4.84
N LEU A 50 1.22 12.74 4.66
CA LEU A 50 1.89 12.56 3.36
C LEU A 50 0.93 11.96 2.32
N MET A 51 0.20 10.90 2.67
CA MET A 51 -0.73 10.23 1.77
C MET A 51 -1.92 11.12 1.40
N GLU A 52 -2.41 11.98 2.29
CA GLU A 52 -3.41 12.99 1.95
C GLU A 52 -2.90 13.94 0.85
N GLN A 53 -1.63 14.36 0.91
CA GLN A 53 -1.04 15.19 -0.15
C GLN A 53 -0.84 14.40 -1.46
N PHE A 54 -0.50 13.11 -1.38
CA PHE A 54 -0.40 12.25 -2.56
C PHE A 54 -1.76 12.12 -3.26
N GLY A 55 -2.85 11.96 -2.50
CA GLY A 55 -4.20 11.96 -3.04
C GLY A 55 -4.57 13.27 -3.75
N LYS A 56 -4.20 14.43 -3.19
CA LYS A 56 -4.40 15.74 -3.84
C LYS A 56 -3.64 15.88 -5.16
N GLY A 57 -2.43 15.30 -5.22
CA GLY A 57 -1.56 15.34 -6.39
C GLY A 57 -1.77 14.19 -7.39
N LEU A 58 -2.60 13.19 -7.07
CA LEU A 58 -2.74 11.93 -7.81
C LEU A 58 -1.37 11.30 -8.10
N VAL A 59 -0.56 11.13 -7.05
CA VAL A 59 0.80 10.58 -7.11
C VAL A 59 0.75 9.11 -7.47
N LEU A 60 1.55 8.69 -8.46
CA LEU A 60 1.59 7.31 -8.99
C LEU A 60 2.82 6.52 -8.52
N GLU A 61 3.74 7.15 -7.81
CA GLU A 61 4.91 6.48 -7.27
C GLU A 61 4.50 5.42 -6.23
N PRO A 62 5.17 4.26 -6.22
CA PRO A 62 4.72 3.08 -5.47
C PRO A 62 4.98 3.15 -3.96
N PHE A 63 4.70 4.29 -3.33
CA PHE A 63 4.94 4.52 -1.91
C PHE A 63 4.18 3.52 -1.03
N LEU A 64 2.90 3.27 -1.33
CA LEU A 64 2.09 2.32 -0.60
C LEU A 64 2.69 0.91 -0.64
N ALA A 65 3.03 0.42 -1.85
CA ALA A 65 3.57 -0.93 -2.03
C ALA A 65 4.94 -1.07 -1.37
N ASN A 66 5.81 -0.07 -1.55
CA ASN A 66 7.20 -0.14 -1.15
C ASN A 66 7.41 0.21 0.33
N VAL A 67 6.93 1.37 0.78
CA VAL A 67 7.20 1.86 2.15
C VAL A 67 6.22 1.27 3.14
N VAL A 68 4.91 1.30 2.83
CA VAL A 68 3.88 0.90 3.80
C VAL A 68 3.76 -0.62 3.89
N LEU A 69 3.59 -1.32 2.75
CA LEU A 69 3.39 -2.77 2.74
C LEU A 69 4.71 -3.53 2.89
N GLY A 70 5.62 -3.43 1.92
CA GLY A 70 6.88 -4.15 1.94
C GLY A 70 7.79 -3.72 3.08
N GLY A 71 8.10 -2.43 3.14
CA GLY A 71 8.92 -1.82 4.19
C GLY A 71 8.32 -1.97 5.59
N GLY A 72 7.00 -1.81 5.72
CA GLY A 72 6.27 -2.03 6.96
C GLY A 72 6.41 -3.46 7.49
N SER A 73 6.44 -4.46 6.60
CA SER A 73 6.67 -5.86 6.96
C SER A 73 8.09 -6.07 7.52
N ILE A 74 9.11 -5.48 6.86
CA ILE A 74 10.51 -5.52 7.31
C ILE A 74 10.66 -4.82 8.67
N LYS A 75 10.15 -3.60 8.79
CA LYS A 75 10.20 -2.80 10.03
C LYS A 75 9.66 -3.58 11.24
N ARG A 76 8.51 -4.27 11.07
CA ARG A 76 7.78 -4.90 12.18
C ARG A 76 8.34 -6.25 12.60
N GLY A 77 8.84 -7.04 11.68
CA GLY A 77 9.15 -8.44 11.98
C GLY A 77 10.54 -8.91 11.61
N ALA A 78 11.28 -8.21 10.76
CA ALA A 78 12.58 -8.69 10.31
C ALA A 78 13.64 -8.66 11.40
N SER A 79 14.59 -9.60 11.33
CA SER A 79 15.79 -9.57 12.16
C SER A 79 16.61 -8.31 11.86
N GLN A 80 17.49 -7.90 12.79
CA GLN A 80 18.32 -6.72 12.58
C GLN A 80 19.22 -6.87 11.34
N GLU A 81 19.71 -8.07 11.06
CA GLU A 81 20.51 -8.36 9.87
C GLU A 81 19.73 -8.08 8.56
N ILE A 82 18.45 -8.48 8.48
CA ILE A 82 17.60 -8.19 7.33
C ILE A 82 17.33 -6.68 7.24
N LYS A 83 17.02 -6.02 8.36
CA LYS A 83 16.80 -4.57 8.40
C LYS A 83 18.00 -3.79 7.89
N ASP A 84 19.19 -4.10 8.40
CA ASP A 84 20.44 -3.45 8.02
C ASP A 84 20.76 -3.63 6.52
N SER A 85 20.32 -4.75 5.93
CA SER A 85 20.55 -5.04 4.51
C SER A 85 19.54 -4.38 3.58
N ILE A 86 18.32 -4.07 4.04
CA ILE A 86 17.20 -3.63 3.19
C ILE A 86 16.85 -2.18 3.43
N ILE A 87 16.67 -1.75 4.69
CA ILE A 87 16.08 -0.43 5.01
C ILE A 87 16.91 0.72 4.46
N PRO A 88 18.24 0.77 4.54
CA PRO A 88 19.02 1.86 3.96
C PRO A 88 18.78 2.06 2.47
N SER A 89 18.77 0.97 1.70
CA SER A 89 18.54 1.01 0.25
C SER A 89 17.07 1.30 -0.11
N LEU A 90 16.13 1.01 0.80
CA LEU A 90 14.73 1.38 0.66
C LEU A 90 14.53 2.89 0.90
N ILE A 91 15.22 3.46 1.90
CA ILE A 91 15.17 4.89 2.23
C ILE A 91 15.81 5.74 1.13
N ASP A 92 16.93 5.30 0.57
CA ASP A 92 17.58 6.03 -0.53
C ASP A 92 16.91 5.80 -1.90
N GLY A 93 15.89 4.92 -1.96
CA GLY A 93 15.09 4.64 -3.14
C GLY A 93 15.76 3.73 -4.17
N SER A 94 16.94 3.18 -3.88
CA SER A 94 17.67 2.28 -4.78
C SER A 94 17.13 0.84 -4.79
N LEU A 95 16.37 0.44 -3.76
CA LEU A 95 15.72 -0.86 -3.65
C LEU A 95 14.19 -0.68 -3.56
N GLN A 96 13.46 -1.51 -4.30
CA GLN A 96 12.01 -1.60 -4.20
C GLN A 96 11.59 -2.96 -3.65
N ILE A 97 10.64 -2.94 -2.72
CA ILE A 97 10.09 -4.13 -2.06
C ILE A 97 8.57 -4.07 -2.08
N THR A 98 7.92 -5.22 -2.20
CA THR A 98 6.46 -5.31 -2.13
C THR A 98 6.02 -6.47 -1.24
N LEU A 99 4.73 -6.49 -0.89
CA LEU A 99 4.09 -7.54 -0.12
C LEU A 99 3.14 -8.35 -0.99
N ALA A 100 3.38 -9.66 -1.10
CA ALA A 100 2.56 -10.62 -1.80
C ALA A 100 1.74 -11.43 -0.78
N TYR A 101 0.52 -10.97 -0.45
CA TYR A 101 -0.36 -11.63 0.51
C TYR A 101 -1.66 -12.12 -0.11
N ALA A 102 -2.30 -11.33 -0.98
CA ALA A 102 -3.60 -11.61 -1.54
C ALA A 102 -3.57 -12.82 -2.49
N GLU A 103 -4.63 -13.62 -2.47
CA GLU A 103 -4.85 -14.77 -3.34
C GLU A 103 -6.25 -14.70 -3.96
N GLU A 104 -6.48 -15.37 -5.08
CA GLU A 104 -7.73 -15.29 -5.83
C GLU A 104 -8.95 -15.69 -5.00
N GLN A 105 -8.82 -16.74 -4.17
CA GLN A 105 -9.90 -17.24 -3.31
C GLN A 105 -10.10 -16.39 -2.06
N SER A 106 -9.05 -15.74 -1.55
CA SER A 106 -9.07 -15.07 -0.23
C SER A 106 -9.95 -13.82 -0.20
N ARG A 107 -10.15 -13.16 -1.32
CA ARG A 107 -10.88 -11.87 -1.40
C ARG A 107 -10.37 -10.88 -0.35
N PHE A 108 -11.12 -10.70 0.76
CA PHE A 108 -10.79 -9.79 1.86
C PHE A 108 -10.30 -10.51 3.12
N ASP A 109 -10.34 -11.84 3.13
CA ASP A 109 -9.94 -12.67 4.28
C ASP A 109 -8.44 -12.91 4.21
N ILE A 110 -7.66 -12.10 4.92
CA ILE A 110 -6.19 -12.12 4.86
C ILE A 110 -5.56 -13.38 5.47
N GLU A 111 -6.31 -14.14 6.27
CA GLU A 111 -5.94 -15.45 6.83
C GLU A 111 -6.10 -16.60 5.83
N ASP A 112 -6.90 -16.43 4.76
CA ASP A 112 -7.11 -17.46 3.75
C ASP A 112 -5.90 -17.55 2.81
N ILE A 113 -4.90 -18.34 3.20
CA ILE A 113 -3.63 -18.51 2.53
C ILE A 113 -3.44 -19.96 2.07
N ALA A 114 -3.51 -20.19 0.76
CA ALA A 114 -3.25 -21.47 0.11
C ALA A 114 -1.78 -21.66 -0.32
N THR A 115 -1.03 -20.54 -0.56
CA THR A 115 0.41 -20.60 -0.82
C THR A 115 1.11 -21.25 0.35
N ALA A 116 1.84 -22.35 0.11
CA ALA A 116 2.48 -23.17 1.13
C ALA A 116 4.00 -22.96 1.13
N ALA A 117 4.59 -22.94 2.33
CA ALA A 117 6.04 -23.01 2.53
C ALA A 117 6.37 -24.27 3.33
N ARG A 118 7.00 -25.24 2.66
CA ARG A 118 7.44 -26.49 3.29
C ARG A 118 8.87 -26.38 3.75
N GLU A 119 9.13 -26.76 4.99
CA GLU A 119 10.48 -26.83 5.53
C GLU A 119 11.27 -27.94 4.85
N GLU A 120 12.46 -27.62 4.38
CA GLU A 120 13.39 -28.57 3.75
C GLU A 120 14.84 -28.20 4.06
N ASN A 121 15.57 -29.12 4.70
CA ASN A 121 16.94 -28.89 5.20
C ASN A 121 17.02 -27.65 6.10
N ASP A 122 17.86 -26.66 5.74
CA ASP A 122 18.06 -25.41 6.50
C ASP A 122 17.21 -24.25 5.96
N GLY A 123 16.11 -24.52 5.23
CA GLY A 123 15.29 -23.49 4.62
C GLY A 123 13.88 -23.94 4.34
N PHE A 124 13.24 -23.26 3.39
CA PHE A 124 11.87 -23.54 2.98
C PHE A 124 11.74 -23.58 1.46
N ILE A 125 10.78 -24.33 0.97
CA ILE A 125 10.34 -24.34 -0.43
C ILE A 125 8.94 -23.77 -0.50
N ILE A 126 8.78 -22.68 -1.27
CA ILE A 126 7.52 -21.98 -1.43
C ILE A 126 6.86 -22.40 -2.74
N ASN A 127 5.58 -22.77 -2.66
CA ASN A 127 4.72 -23.11 -3.80
C ASN A 127 3.36 -22.45 -3.64
N GLY A 128 2.85 -21.85 -4.71
CA GLY A 128 1.52 -21.25 -4.72
C GLY A 128 1.39 -20.10 -5.72
N LYS A 129 0.31 -19.33 -5.56
CA LYS A 129 0.01 -18.20 -6.44
C LYS A 129 -0.45 -17.01 -5.60
N LYS A 130 0.05 -15.82 -5.93
CA LYS A 130 -0.40 -14.55 -5.36
C LYS A 130 -1.00 -13.67 -6.44
N SER A 131 -2.11 -13.00 -6.09
CA SER A 131 -2.87 -12.14 -6.98
C SER A 131 -2.72 -10.68 -6.57
N MET A 132 -2.85 -9.77 -7.55
CA MET A 132 -2.87 -8.32 -7.30
C MET A 132 -1.68 -7.79 -6.48
N VAL A 133 -0.49 -8.36 -6.70
CA VAL A 133 0.71 -7.88 -6.01
C VAL A 133 1.13 -6.53 -6.58
N LEU A 134 0.94 -5.48 -5.79
CA LEU A 134 1.20 -4.11 -6.22
C LEU A 134 2.69 -3.89 -6.47
N ASN A 135 3.04 -3.22 -7.58
CA ASN A 135 4.40 -2.86 -7.97
C ASN A 135 5.40 -4.04 -8.07
N ALA A 136 4.94 -5.28 -8.19
CA ALA A 136 5.83 -6.44 -8.26
C ALA A 136 6.68 -6.47 -9.56
N GLU A 137 6.27 -5.76 -10.59
CA GLU A 137 7.04 -5.61 -11.84
C GLU A 137 8.40 -4.94 -11.60
N SER A 138 8.42 -3.92 -10.73
CA SER A 138 9.62 -3.13 -10.43
C SER A 138 10.31 -3.52 -9.12
N ALA A 139 9.73 -4.46 -8.36
CA ALA A 139 10.29 -4.87 -7.08
C ALA A 139 11.57 -5.70 -7.25
N ASP A 140 12.60 -5.38 -6.44
CA ASP A 140 13.82 -6.15 -6.30
C ASP A 140 13.63 -7.31 -5.32
N LYS A 141 12.77 -7.10 -4.30
CA LYS A 141 12.43 -8.09 -3.28
C LYS A 141 10.92 -8.16 -3.07
N ILE A 142 10.45 -9.36 -2.73
CA ILE A 142 9.04 -9.63 -2.43
C ILE A 142 8.95 -10.23 -1.03
N VAL A 143 8.13 -9.64 -0.17
CA VAL A 143 7.71 -10.30 1.07
C VAL A 143 6.56 -11.23 0.71
N VAL A 144 6.77 -12.53 0.84
CA VAL A 144 5.78 -13.56 0.52
C VAL A 144 5.14 -14.08 1.79
N VAL A 145 3.81 -14.03 1.84
CA VAL A 145 3.02 -14.63 2.91
C VAL A 145 2.69 -16.07 2.52
N ALA A 146 3.08 -17.03 3.34
CA ALA A 146 2.85 -18.44 3.05
C ALA A 146 2.46 -19.22 4.30
N ARG A 147 1.75 -20.32 4.10
CA ARG A 147 1.35 -21.23 5.14
C ARG A 147 2.43 -22.25 5.40
N THR A 148 2.89 -22.31 6.65
CA THR A 148 3.90 -23.27 7.12
C THR A 148 3.30 -24.41 7.96
N SER A 149 2.09 -24.21 8.51
CA SER A 149 1.33 -25.22 9.27
C SER A 149 -0.16 -24.87 9.35
N GLY A 150 -0.96 -25.71 9.99
CA GLY A 150 -2.40 -25.48 10.20
C GLY A 150 -3.26 -25.64 8.94
N SER A 151 -4.52 -25.22 9.04
CA SER A 151 -5.48 -25.21 7.92
C SER A 151 -5.41 -23.90 7.15
N GLN A 152 -5.93 -23.87 5.93
CA GLN A 152 -5.84 -22.74 4.99
C GLN A 152 -6.35 -21.40 5.57
N VAL A 153 -7.37 -21.44 6.44
CA VAL A 153 -8.03 -20.26 7.02
C VAL A 153 -7.67 -20.01 8.50
N ASP A 154 -6.68 -20.73 9.02
CA ASP A 154 -6.22 -20.50 10.39
C ASP A 154 -5.32 -19.28 10.45
N GLU A 155 -5.48 -18.44 11.48
CA GLU A 155 -4.57 -17.32 11.73
C GLU A 155 -3.16 -17.79 12.14
N GLU A 156 -3.10 -18.90 12.90
CA GLU A 156 -1.84 -19.59 13.22
C GLU A 156 -1.33 -20.37 12.01
N GLY A 157 -0.01 -20.52 11.90
CA GLY A 157 0.63 -21.26 10.82
C GLY A 157 0.96 -20.43 9.58
N ILE A 158 0.79 -19.10 9.65
CA ILE A 158 1.23 -18.16 8.61
C ILE A 158 2.64 -17.68 8.93
N SER A 159 3.50 -17.64 7.92
CA SER A 159 4.87 -17.12 7.99
C SER A 159 5.14 -16.16 6.83
N LEU A 160 6.02 -15.20 7.04
CA LEU A 160 6.45 -14.23 6.03
C LEU A 160 7.92 -14.48 5.66
N PHE A 161 8.23 -14.38 4.37
CA PHE A 161 9.56 -14.61 3.83
C PHE A 161 9.99 -13.47 2.91
N VAL A 162 11.23 -12.99 3.04
CA VAL A 162 11.84 -12.11 2.03
C VAL A 162 12.43 -12.98 0.93
N VAL A 163 12.02 -12.70 -0.30
CA VAL A 163 12.47 -13.43 -1.50
C VAL A 163 12.99 -12.44 -2.52
N ASP A 164 14.10 -12.77 -3.20
CA ASP A 164 14.56 -12.00 -4.34
C ASP A 164 13.55 -12.13 -5.49
N ALA A 165 13.18 -11.02 -6.10
CA ALA A 165 12.14 -11.01 -7.10
C ALA A 165 12.52 -11.76 -8.39
N ASP A 166 13.81 -11.98 -8.62
CA ASP A 166 14.39 -12.76 -9.73
C ASP A 166 14.78 -14.20 -9.34
N ALA A 167 14.35 -14.65 -8.13
CA ALA A 167 14.66 -16.02 -7.69
C ALA A 167 14.10 -17.07 -8.66
N GLU A 168 14.85 -18.16 -8.83
CA GLU A 168 14.43 -19.28 -9.66
C GLU A 168 13.09 -19.85 -9.18
N GLY A 169 12.16 -20.07 -10.11
CA GLY A 169 10.82 -20.59 -9.84
C GLY A 169 9.75 -19.48 -9.64
N ILE A 170 10.11 -18.21 -9.78
CA ILE A 170 9.13 -17.09 -9.77
C ILE A 170 8.73 -16.77 -11.21
N GLU A 171 7.44 -16.88 -11.49
CA GLU A 171 6.84 -16.41 -12.74
C GLU A 171 5.90 -15.25 -12.44
N ARG A 172 5.99 -14.15 -13.23
CA ARG A 172 5.18 -12.94 -13.05
C ARG A 172 4.41 -12.61 -14.32
N GLU A 173 3.12 -12.33 -14.18
CA GLU A 173 2.28 -11.76 -15.22
C GLU A 173 1.89 -10.34 -14.81
N ASN A 174 2.47 -9.35 -15.47
CA ASN A 174 2.31 -7.94 -15.11
C ASN A 174 1.16 -7.32 -15.90
N PHE A 175 0.36 -6.47 -15.23
CA PHE A 175 -0.75 -5.76 -15.85
C PHE A 175 -0.95 -4.37 -15.24
N PRO A 176 -1.50 -3.41 -16.03
CA PRO A 176 -1.86 -2.10 -15.51
C PRO A 176 -3.18 -2.16 -14.74
N THR A 177 -3.28 -1.39 -13.67
CA THR A 177 -4.53 -1.16 -12.93
C THR A 177 -5.25 0.10 -13.45
N VAL A 178 -6.53 0.25 -13.08
CA VAL A 178 -7.38 1.36 -13.59
C VAL A 178 -6.86 2.73 -13.14
N ASP A 179 -6.27 2.79 -11.96
CA ASP A 179 -5.66 3.98 -11.36
C ASP A 179 -4.32 4.40 -11.99
N GLY A 180 -3.80 3.61 -12.94
CA GLY A 180 -2.53 3.88 -13.60
C GLY A 180 -1.32 3.26 -12.93
N LEU A 181 -1.52 2.54 -11.82
CA LEU A 181 -0.47 1.77 -11.18
C LEU A 181 -0.22 0.43 -11.89
N ARG A 182 0.67 -0.38 -11.35
CA ARG A 182 1.02 -1.71 -11.87
C ARG A 182 0.83 -2.76 -10.79
N ALA A 183 0.28 -3.90 -11.18
CA ALA A 183 0.17 -5.09 -10.34
C ALA A 183 0.61 -6.33 -11.11
N SER A 184 0.82 -7.42 -10.40
CA SER A 184 1.21 -8.69 -11.00
C SER A 184 0.50 -9.86 -10.35
N GLU A 185 0.19 -10.87 -11.15
CA GLU A 185 0.00 -12.23 -10.69
C GLU A 185 1.38 -12.87 -10.53
N ILE A 186 1.62 -13.56 -9.42
CA ILE A 186 2.91 -14.22 -9.18
C ILE A 186 2.68 -15.69 -8.86
N ILE A 187 3.38 -16.56 -9.59
CA ILE A 187 3.38 -17.99 -9.36
C ILE A 187 4.74 -18.39 -8.80
N PHE A 188 4.72 -19.12 -7.69
CA PHE A 188 5.90 -19.68 -7.03
C PHE A 188 5.93 -21.18 -7.29
N LYS A 189 7.01 -21.67 -7.94
CA LYS A 189 7.25 -23.08 -8.27
C LYS A 189 8.56 -23.53 -7.66
N ASP A 190 8.47 -24.24 -6.55
CA ASP A 190 9.63 -24.75 -5.80
C ASP A 190 10.69 -23.67 -5.47
N VAL A 191 10.23 -22.47 -5.12
CA VAL A 191 11.12 -21.33 -4.79
C VAL A 191 11.80 -21.63 -3.46
N LYS A 192 13.13 -21.72 -3.49
CA LYS A 192 13.96 -22.02 -2.32
C LYS A 192 14.35 -20.76 -1.59
N VAL A 193 14.11 -20.74 -0.29
CA VAL A 193 14.52 -19.64 0.60
C VAL A 193 15.25 -20.23 1.82
N THR A 194 16.20 -19.48 2.34
CA THR A 194 16.94 -19.88 3.56
C THR A 194 16.10 -19.59 4.80
N SER A 195 16.43 -20.21 5.92
CA SER A 195 15.81 -19.89 7.22
C SER A 195 16.01 -18.44 7.64
N THR A 196 17.10 -17.81 7.18
CA THR A 196 17.39 -16.38 7.43
C THR A 196 16.49 -15.43 6.66
N SER A 197 15.73 -15.91 5.67
CA SER A 197 14.73 -15.10 4.93
C SER A 197 13.41 -14.93 5.70
N LEU A 198 13.24 -15.63 6.82
CA LEU A 198 12.03 -15.57 7.64
C LEU A 198 11.90 -14.21 8.33
N ILE A 199 10.72 -13.59 8.23
CA ILE A 199 10.36 -12.36 8.93
C ILE A 199 9.56 -12.76 10.18
N GLY A 200 10.08 -12.46 11.36
CA GLY A 200 9.47 -12.84 12.64
C GLY A 200 9.71 -14.31 12.98
N GLU A 201 8.73 -14.87 13.68
CA GLU A 201 8.75 -16.27 14.10
C GLU A 201 7.92 -17.12 13.13
N LYS A 202 8.40 -18.34 12.86
CA LYS A 202 7.63 -19.33 12.08
C LYS A 202 6.26 -19.53 12.71
N ASP A 203 5.24 -19.65 11.86
CA ASP A 203 3.82 -19.85 12.22
C ASP A 203 3.13 -18.67 12.91
N LYS A 204 3.81 -17.55 13.17
CA LYS A 204 3.29 -16.37 13.88
C LYS A 204 3.26 -15.09 13.04
N GLY A 205 3.29 -15.20 11.73
CA GLY A 205 3.33 -14.05 10.82
C GLY A 205 2.01 -13.28 10.69
N PHE A 206 0.88 -13.87 11.09
CA PHE A 206 -0.44 -13.24 10.92
C PHE A 206 -0.53 -11.86 11.58
N SER A 207 -0.04 -11.70 12.80
CA SER A 207 -0.06 -10.42 13.51
C SER A 207 0.71 -9.31 12.78
N ILE A 208 1.83 -9.66 12.15
CA ILE A 208 2.62 -8.72 11.32
C ILE A 208 1.82 -8.35 10.08
N LEU A 209 1.28 -9.35 9.35
CA LEU A 209 0.46 -9.15 8.17
C LEU A 209 -0.73 -8.24 8.46
N GLN A 210 -1.51 -8.54 9.51
CA GLN A 210 -2.69 -7.77 9.90
C GLN A 210 -2.32 -6.31 10.21
N ALA A 211 -1.25 -6.08 10.98
CA ALA A 211 -0.82 -4.73 11.33
C ALA A 211 -0.40 -3.93 10.08
N VAL A 212 0.32 -4.55 9.15
CA VAL A 212 0.75 -3.91 7.90
C VAL A 212 -0.43 -3.60 6.98
N VAL A 213 -1.38 -4.54 6.84
CA VAL A 213 -2.60 -4.31 6.04
C VAL A 213 -3.46 -3.21 6.66
N ASN A 214 -3.59 -3.14 7.99
CA ASN A 214 -4.30 -2.05 8.66
C ASN A 214 -3.64 -0.68 8.40
N ASP A 215 -2.31 -0.60 8.46
CA ASP A 215 -1.58 0.63 8.11
C ASP A 215 -1.82 1.02 6.64
N ALA A 216 -1.85 0.05 5.74
CA ALA A 216 -2.11 0.29 4.32
C ALA A 216 -3.55 0.79 4.07
N ILE A 217 -4.54 0.27 4.78
CA ILE A 217 -5.93 0.75 4.69
C ILE A 217 -6.03 2.20 5.16
N LEU A 218 -5.39 2.56 6.27
CA LEU A 218 -5.35 3.95 6.74
C LEU A 218 -4.65 4.88 5.75
N ALA A 219 -3.54 4.43 5.15
CA ALA A 219 -2.81 5.18 4.13
C ALA A 219 -3.66 5.41 2.87
N LEU A 220 -4.35 4.38 2.37
CA LEU A 220 -5.27 4.50 1.23
C LEU A 220 -6.47 5.40 1.54
N ALA A 221 -7.03 5.31 2.75
CA ALA A 221 -8.11 6.19 3.17
C ALA A 221 -7.66 7.66 3.22
N ALA A 222 -6.41 7.93 3.64
CA ALA A 222 -5.84 9.27 3.62
C ALA A 222 -5.68 9.82 2.19
N GLU A 223 -5.18 8.98 1.27
CA GLU A 223 -5.08 9.32 -0.15
C GLU A 223 -6.45 9.63 -0.75
N ALA A 224 -7.46 8.79 -0.47
CA ALA A 224 -8.83 9.02 -0.93
C ALA A 224 -9.41 10.34 -0.40
N VAL A 225 -9.20 10.66 0.88
CA VAL A 225 -9.65 11.93 1.48
C VAL A 225 -8.96 13.12 0.80
N GLY A 226 -7.67 13.01 0.48
CA GLY A 226 -6.95 14.04 -0.28
C GLY A 226 -7.56 14.28 -1.67
N ALA A 227 -7.87 13.22 -2.40
CA ALA A 227 -8.53 13.29 -3.70
C ALA A 227 -9.95 13.89 -3.59
N MET A 228 -10.73 13.51 -2.58
CA MET A 228 -12.07 14.06 -2.32
C MET A 228 -12.02 15.57 -2.08
N GLU A 229 -11.00 16.07 -1.36
CA GLU A 229 -10.82 17.51 -1.11
C GLU A 229 -10.69 18.29 -2.41
N VAL A 230 -9.86 17.82 -3.33
CA VAL A 230 -9.66 18.46 -4.64
C VAL A 230 -10.94 18.38 -5.46
N LEU A 231 -11.55 17.21 -5.53
CA LEU A 231 -12.78 16.99 -6.33
C LEU A 231 -13.90 17.95 -5.93
N TYR A 232 -14.20 18.11 -4.64
CA TYR A 232 -15.29 19.01 -4.25
C TYR A 232 -14.94 20.48 -4.48
N LYS A 233 -13.70 20.91 -4.20
CA LYS A 233 -13.24 22.29 -4.40
C LYS A 233 -13.28 22.67 -5.88
N ASP A 234 -12.71 21.84 -6.74
CA ASP A 234 -12.72 22.07 -8.19
C ASP A 234 -14.13 22.07 -8.76
N THR A 235 -15.02 21.22 -8.23
CA THR A 235 -16.44 21.21 -8.63
C THR A 235 -17.12 22.53 -8.29
N VAL A 236 -16.90 23.05 -7.07
CA VAL A 236 -17.45 24.34 -6.64
C VAL A 236 -16.91 25.47 -7.53
N GLU A 237 -15.59 25.53 -7.73
CA GLU A 237 -14.96 26.55 -8.56
C GLU A 237 -15.45 26.49 -10.02
N TYR A 238 -15.49 25.29 -10.61
CA TYR A 238 -15.98 25.09 -11.97
C TYR A 238 -17.42 25.55 -12.14
N THR A 239 -18.31 25.22 -11.20
CA THR A 239 -19.73 25.61 -11.28
C THR A 239 -19.94 27.11 -11.12
N GLN A 240 -19.06 27.83 -10.44
CA GLN A 240 -19.07 29.29 -10.34
C GLN A 240 -18.62 29.97 -11.64
N GLN A 241 -17.70 29.34 -12.39
CA GLN A 241 -17.13 29.88 -13.62
C GLN A 241 -17.92 29.52 -14.87
N ARG A 242 -18.55 28.35 -14.87
CA ARG A 242 -19.27 27.83 -16.03
C ARG A 242 -20.72 28.37 -16.06
N GLU A 243 -21.04 29.09 -17.13
CA GLU A 243 -22.38 29.61 -17.37
C GLU A 243 -23.15 28.74 -18.37
N GLN A 244 -24.42 28.52 -18.10
CA GLN A 244 -25.45 27.96 -18.99
C GLN A 244 -26.79 28.59 -18.69
N PHE A 245 -27.61 28.83 -19.71
CA PHE A 245 -28.93 29.50 -19.60
C PHE A 245 -28.82 30.90 -18.96
N ASP A 246 -27.75 31.64 -19.32
CA ASP A 246 -27.46 33.00 -18.85
C ASP A 246 -27.16 33.12 -17.33
N HIS A 247 -26.83 31.99 -16.68
CA HIS A 247 -26.48 31.94 -15.25
C HIS A 247 -25.29 31.02 -14.98
N PRO A 248 -24.45 31.28 -13.94
CA PRO A 248 -23.53 30.32 -13.45
C PRO A 248 -24.21 29.01 -13.03
N LEU A 249 -23.55 27.88 -13.25
CA LEU A 249 -24.10 26.59 -12.84
C LEU A 249 -24.33 26.51 -11.33
N SER A 250 -23.56 27.25 -10.54
CA SER A 250 -23.72 27.37 -9.09
C SER A 250 -25.05 28.00 -8.65
N ASP A 251 -25.78 28.68 -9.52
CA ASP A 251 -27.09 29.25 -9.20
C ASP A 251 -28.21 28.20 -9.18
N PHE A 252 -27.98 27.04 -9.80
CA PHE A 252 -28.94 25.94 -9.83
C PHE A 252 -28.99 25.19 -8.51
N GLN A 253 -30.08 25.27 -7.77
CA GLN A 253 -30.23 24.67 -6.44
C GLN A 253 -29.92 23.16 -6.40
N VAL A 254 -30.23 22.41 -7.46
CA VAL A 254 -29.93 20.98 -7.54
C VAL A 254 -28.45 20.72 -7.51
N LEU A 255 -27.61 21.59 -8.09
CA LEU A 255 -26.14 21.47 -8.06
C LEU A 255 -25.59 21.94 -6.71
N GLN A 256 -26.18 22.97 -6.11
CA GLN A 256 -25.83 23.40 -4.75
C GLN A 256 -26.02 22.26 -3.75
N HIS A 257 -27.13 21.54 -3.79
CA HIS A 257 -27.35 20.37 -2.92
C HIS A 257 -26.29 19.29 -3.14
N ARG A 258 -25.95 18.98 -4.40
CA ARG A 258 -24.89 18.00 -4.70
C ARG A 258 -23.52 18.42 -4.17
N MET A 259 -23.15 19.69 -4.29
CA MET A 259 -21.88 20.20 -3.74
C MET A 259 -21.86 20.16 -2.21
N VAL A 260 -23.00 20.41 -1.56
CA VAL A 260 -23.13 20.25 -0.11
C VAL A 260 -23.00 18.79 0.31
N ASP A 261 -23.61 17.85 -0.43
CA ASP A 261 -23.44 16.41 -0.18
C ASP A 261 -21.95 16.00 -0.28
N MET A 262 -21.25 16.41 -1.35
CA MET A 262 -19.81 16.14 -1.51
C MET A 262 -18.97 16.68 -0.34
N PHE A 263 -19.27 17.91 0.10
CA PHE A 263 -18.58 18.51 1.24
C PHE A 263 -18.85 17.76 2.54
N MET A 264 -20.09 17.37 2.80
CA MET A 264 -20.45 16.61 4.01
C MET A 264 -19.77 15.24 4.05
N GLU A 265 -19.74 14.51 2.93
CA GLU A 265 -19.05 13.23 2.83
C GLU A 265 -17.56 13.38 3.05
N TYR A 266 -16.91 14.37 2.44
CA TYR A 266 -15.51 14.68 2.67
C TYR A 266 -15.19 14.93 4.15
N GLU A 267 -15.94 15.81 4.81
CA GLU A 267 -15.74 16.16 6.22
C GLU A 267 -15.97 14.97 7.17
N GLN A 268 -16.95 14.10 6.86
CA GLN A 268 -17.18 12.88 7.62
C GLN A 268 -16.02 11.89 7.45
N CYS A 269 -15.60 11.60 6.22
CA CYS A 269 -14.48 10.71 5.94
C CYS A 269 -13.20 11.21 6.59
N LYS A 270 -12.90 12.51 6.50
CA LYS A 270 -11.73 13.13 7.13
C LYS A 270 -11.75 13.00 8.65
N SER A 271 -12.90 13.24 9.28
CA SER A 271 -13.06 13.13 10.72
C SER A 271 -12.88 11.68 11.19
N LEU A 272 -13.45 10.71 10.47
CA LEU A 272 -13.30 9.28 10.76
C LEU A 272 -11.84 8.82 10.59
N LEU A 273 -11.18 9.26 9.52
CA LEU A 273 -9.77 8.96 9.28
C LEU A 273 -8.88 9.47 10.42
N PHE A 274 -9.03 10.72 10.83
CA PHE A 274 -8.28 11.27 11.96
C PHE A 274 -8.49 10.49 13.24
N ARG A 275 -9.75 10.18 13.56
CA ARG A 275 -10.09 9.37 14.72
C ARG A 275 -9.42 8.00 14.66
N ALA A 276 -9.55 7.29 13.52
CA ALA A 276 -8.96 6.00 13.29
C ALA A 276 -7.44 6.01 13.49
N THR A 277 -6.75 6.98 12.88
CA THR A 277 -5.30 7.12 12.99
C THR A 277 -4.86 7.42 14.43
N MET A 278 -5.55 8.31 15.12
CA MET A 278 -5.22 8.65 16.52
C MET A 278 -5.43 7.46 17.46
N GLU A 279 -6.52 6.69 17.30
CA GLU A 279 -6.78 5.49 18.10
C GLU A 279 -5.69 4.44 17.85
N THR A 280 -5.25 4.23 16.60
CA THR A 280 -4.18 3.28 16.27
C THR A 280 -2.83 3.69 16.84
N VAL A 281 -2.52 5.00 16.88
CA VAL A 281 -1.26 5.50 17.48
C VAL A 281 -1.28 5.37 19.00
N GLN A 282 -2.43 5.58 19.66
CA GLN A 282 -2.57 5.46 21.11
C GLN A 282 -2.56 4.00 21.56
N ASP A 283 -3.23 3.12 20.84
CA ASP A 283 -3.31 1.70 21.15
C ASP A 283 -3.32 0.86 19.84
N PRO A 284 -2.16 0.37 19.42
CA PRO A 284 -2.05 -0.46 18.21
C PRO A 284 -2.94 -1.72 18.22
N SER A 285 -3.36 -2.21 19.38
CA SER A 285 -4.26 -3.37 19.48
C SER A 285 -5.69 -3.06 18.98
N LEU A 286 -6.07 -1.78 18.94
CA LEU A 286 -7.36 -1.32 18.44
C LEU A 286 -7.39 -1.18 16.90
N SER A 287 -6.27 -1.34 16.22
CA SER A 287 -6.15 -1.06 14.78
C SER A 287 -7.19 -1.79 13.92
N GLN A 288 -7.45 -3.07 14.19
CA GLN A 288 -8.45 -3.86 13.45
C GLN A 288 -9.88 -3.31 13.63
N ARG A 289 -10.27 -2.95 14.85
CA ARG A 289 -11.59 -2.37 15.15
C ARG A 289 -11.73 -0.99 14.51
N THR A 290 -10.68 -0.21 14.56
CA THR A 290 -10.65 1.18 14.09
C THR A 290 -10.70 1.25 12.57
N VAL A 291 -9.99 0.35 11.88
CA VAL A 291 -10.03 0.23 10.42
C VAL A 291 -11.43 -0.14 9.91
N SER A 292 -12.22 -0.89 10.66
CA SER A 292 -13.60 -1.21 10.27
C SER A 292 -14.50 0.02 10.08
N TYR A 293 -14.19 1.16 10.71
CA TYR A 293 -14.92 2.42 10.52
C TYR A 293 -14.66 3.07 9.16
N THR A 294 -13.52 2.78 8.52
CA THR A 294 -13.21 3.32 7.19
C THR A 294 -14.00 2.65 6.06
N HIS A 295 -14.66 1.52 6.34
CA HIS A 295 -15.51 0.79 5.39
C HIS A 295 -16.99 1.24 5.40
N LEU A 296 -17.37 2.25 6.21
CA LEU A 296 -18.76 2.72 6.34
C LEU A 296 -19.14 3.81 5.31
N THR A 297 -18.29 4.07 4.36
CA THR A 297 -18.52 4.96 3.22
C THR A 297 -18.28 4.22 1.90
#